data_329797db1f426f480523625c04dfcf67
#
_entry.id   329797db1f426f480523625c04dfcf67
#
_cell.length_a   1.000
_cell.length_b   1.000
_cell.length_c   1.000
_cell.angle_alpha   90.00
_cell.angle_beta   90.00
_cell.angle_gamma   90.00
#
_symmetry.space_group_name_H-M   'P 1'
#
loop_
_entity.id
_entity.type
_entity.pdbx_description
1 polymer ?
#
loop_
_entity_poly.entity_id
_entity_poly.type
_entity_poly.pdbx_seq_one_letter_code
_entity_poly.pdbx_strand_id
1 'polypeptide(L)'
;MPELPEVEVTRLGIAPHIQGRAVSAINVIDGRLRWPVPKSLTKALPGQRVQAVERRGKYLLVELETGHILIHLGMTGTLRVLPSSEPLKLHDRVTLEFGKLSLRLHDPRKFGAVLWHPKTCLLYTSD
;
A
#
# COMPACT_ATOMS: atom_id res chain seq x y z
N MET A 1 -17.82 -0.07 -4.15
CA MET A 1 -16.82 -0.12 -3.06
C MET A 1 -16.60 -1.56 -2.65
N PRO A 2 -15.33 -2.01 -2.52
CA PRO A 2 -15.10 -3.37 -2.07
C PRO A 2 -15.71 -3.62 -0.70
N GLU A 3 -16.32 -4.77 -0.55
CA GLU A 3 -16.88 -5.20 0.72
C GLU A 3 -15.77 -5.73 1.62
N LEU A 4 -16.06 -5.84 2.91
CA LEU A 4 -15.07 -6.35 3.87
C LEU A 4 -14.47 -7.70 3.47
N PRO A 5 -15.26 -8.68 2.98
CA PRO A 5 -14.68 -9.94 2.53
C PRO A 5 -13.68 -9.78 1.40
N GLU A 6 -13.93 -8.86 0.47
CA GLU A 6 -13.00 -8.60 -0.64
C GLU A 6 -11.70 -7.98 -0.15
N VAL A 7 -11.78 -7.08 0.82
CA VAL A 7 -10.59 -6.47 1.41
C VAL A 7 -9.76 -7.53 2.13
N GLU A 8 -10.43 -8.44 2.85
CA GLU A 8 -9.74 -9.52 3.54
C GLU A 8 -9.09 -10.49 2.57
N VAL A 9 -9.75 -10.83 1.47
CA VAL A 9 -9.17 -11.68 0.43
C VAL A 9 -7.92 -11.01 -0.15
N THR A 10 -7.98 -9.71 -0.40
CA THR A 10 -6.82 -8.97 -0.89
C THR A 10 -5.67 -9.05 0.12
N ARG A 11 -5.95 -8.83 1.41
CA ARG A 11 -4.93 -8.92 2.45
C ARG A 11 -4.25 -10.30 2.45
N LEU A 12 -5.05 -11.35 2.42
CA LEU A 12 -4.54 -12.71 2.40
C LEU A 12 -3.73 -13.01 1.14
N GLY A 13 -4.10 -12.39 0.03
CA GLY A 13 -3.41 -12.59 -1.25
C GLY A 13 -2.07 -11.89 -1.34
N ILE A 14 -1.90 -10.75 -0.65
CA ILE A 14 -0.66 -9.99 -0.76
C ILE A 14 0.31 -10.25 0.41
N ALA A 15 -0.21 -10.51 1.60
CA ALA A 15 0.61 -10.62 2.81
C ALA A 15 1.75 -11.63 2.71
N PRO A 16 1.51 -12.89 2.24
CA PRO A 16 2.59 -13.86 2.17
C PRO A 16 3.72 -13.45 1.24
N HIS A 17 3.44 -12.62 0.27
CA HIS A 17 4.43 -12.23 -0.74
C HIS A 17 5.28 -11.05 -0.31
N ILE A 18 4.76 -10.13 0.51
CA ILE A 18 5.49 -8.92 0.87
C ILE A 18 5.97 -8.91 2.32
N GLN A 19 5.37 -9.71 3.19
CA GLN A 19 5.75 -9.72 4.60
C GLN A 19 7.19 -10.20 4.76
N GLY A 20 7.97 -9.45 5.53
CA GLY A 20 9.39 -9.74 5.73
C GLY A 20 10.30 -9.18 4.65
N ARG A 21 9.77 -8.59 3.59
CA ARG A 21 10.59 -8.02 2.53
C ARG A 21 10.83 -6.54 2.74
N ALA A 22 11.99 -6.07 2.29
CA ALA A 22 12.33 -4.65 2.36
C ALA A 22 11.82 -3.93 1.11
N VAL A 23 11.27 -2.74 1.31
CA VAL A 23 10.86 -1.86 0.21
C VAL A 23 12.12 -1.30 -0.44
N SER A 24 12.32 -1.55 -1.74
CA SER A 24 13.45 -0.98 -2.46
C SER A 24 13.12 0.39 -3.06
N ALA A 25 11.87 0.60 -3.44
CA ALA A 25 11.44 1.87 -4.02
C ALA A 25 9.92 1.99 -3.95
N ILE A 26 9.44 3.21 -4.06
CA ILE A 26 8.02 3.50 -4.29
C ILE A 26 7.93 4.41 -5.50
N ASN A 27 7.04 4.07 -6.43
CA ASN A 27 6.80 4.87 -7.63
C ASN A 27 5.36 5.37 -7.60
N VAL A 28 5.19 6.68 -7.57
CA VAL A 28 3.87 7.31 -7.64
C VAL A 28 3.67 7.74 -9.08
N ILE A 29 2.90 6.94 -9.83
CA ILE A 29 2.65 7.19 -11.25
C ILE A 29 1.65 8.32 -11.39
N ASP A 30 0.58 8.27 -10.58
CA ASP A 30 -0.38 9.35 -10.50
C ASP A 30 -0.86 9.46 -9.05
N GLY A 31 -0.35 10.45 -8.35
CA GLY A 31 -0.65 10.64 -6.93
C GLY A 31 -1.99 11.32 -6.65
N ARG A 32 -2.76 11.61 -7.69
CA ARG A 32 -4.07 12.27 -7.54
C ARG A 32 -5.17 11.25 -7.27
N LEU A 33 -5.05 10.57 -6.14
CA LEU A 33 -6.09 9.67 -5.64
C LEU A 33 -7.13 10.50 -4.85
N ARG A 34 -7.97 9.83 -4.07
CA ARG A 34 -8.95 10.53 -3.24
C ARG A 34 -8.27 11.61 -2.38
N TRP A 35 -7.09 11.27 -1.84
CA TRP A 35 -6.21 12.20 -1.16
C TRP A 35 -4.87 12.13 -1.88
N PRO A 36 -4.14 13.23 -2.01
CA PRO A 36 -2.81 13.18 -2.60
C PRO A 36 -1.93 12.21 -1.84
N VAL A 37 -1.10 11.46 -2.57
CA VAL A 37 -0.13 10.56 -1.94
C VAL A 37 0.90 11.41 -1.21
N PRO A 38 1.09 11.22 0.11
CA PRO A 38 1.98 12.08 0.89
C PRO A 38 3.43 11.94 0.44
N LYS A 39 4.14 13.06 0.36
CA LYS A 39 5.57 13.03 0.06
C LYS A 39 6.37 12.41 1.20
N SER A 40 5.88 12.52 2.43
CA SER A 40 6.52 11.87 3.57
C SER A 40 6.59 10.36 3.39
N LEU A 41 5.57 9.78 2.76
CA LEU A 41 5.54 8.36 2.46
C LEU A 41 6.67 7.98 1.51
N THR A 42 6.83 8.72 0.43
CA THR A 42 7.84 8.40 -0.58
C THR A 42 9.27 8.53 -0.02
N LYS A 43 9.45 9.38 0.98
CA LYS A 43 10.75 9.53 1.63
C LYS A 43 11.01 8.46 2.68
N ALA A 44 9.97 8.02 3.37
CA ALA A 44 10.12 7.11 4.50
C ALA A 44 10.29 5.65 4.08
N LEU A 45 9.65 5.22 3.00
CA LEU A 45 9.52 3.81 2.67
C LEU A 45 10.82 3.10 2.26
N PRO A 46 11.68 3.67 1.39
CA PRO A 46 12.82 2.90 0.90
C PRO A 46 13.71 2.39 2.04
N GLY A 47 14.01 1.11 1.99
CA GLY A 47 14.84 0.46 3.00
C GLY A 47 14.09 -0.15 4.16
N GLN A 48 12.82 0.17 4.35
CA GLN A 48 12.05 -0.40 5.46
C GLN A 48 11.50 -1.77 5.11
N ARG A 49 11.43 -2.63 6.12
CA ARG A 49 10.94 -3.99 5.97
C ARG A 49 9.50 -4.09 6.42
N VAL A 50 8.68 -4.80 5.65
CA VAL A 50 7.29 -5.04 6.01
C VAL A 50 7.22 -5.99 7.19
N GLN A 51 6.60 -5.56 8.28
CA GLN A 51 6.46 -6.34 9.51
C GLN A 51 5.20 -7.19 9.47
N ALA A 52 4.11 -6.61 8.98
CA ALA A 52 2.83 -7.30 8.94
C ALA A 52 1.91 -6.59 7.94
N VAL A 53 0.90 -7.32 7.47
CA VAL A 53 -0.18 -6.77 6.66
C VAL A 53 -1.48 -7.09 7.37
N GLU A 54 -2.18 -6.07 7.78
CA GLU A 54 -3.38 -6.18 8.58
C GLU A 54 -4.56 -5.50 7.90
N ARG A 55 -5.75 -5.74 8.41
CA ARG A 55 -6.96 -5.07 7.96
C ARG A 55 -7.62 -4.40 9.16
N ARG A 56 -8.04 -3.16 8.97
CA ARG A 56 -8.85 -2.47 9.95
C ARG A 56 -10.04 -1.86 9.22
N GLY A 57 -11.21 -2.49 9.39
CA GLY A 57 -12.37 -2.11 8.59
C GLY A 57 -12.10 -2.30 7.11
N LYS A 58 -12.30 -1.26 6.32
CA LYS A 58 -12.07 -1.28 4.88
C LYS A 58 -10.67 -0.83 4.49
N TYR A 59 -9.81 -0.58 5.48
CA TYR A 59 -8.42 -0.20 5.23
C TYR A 59 -7.51 -1.40 5.35
N LEU A 60 -6.52 -1.46 4.46
CA LEU A 60 -5.38 -2.34 4.59
C LEU A 60 -4.26 -1.55 5.25
N LEU A 61 -3.62 -2.17 6.22
CA LEU A 61 -2.52 -1.56 6.96
C LEU A 61 -1.27 -2.38 6.69
N VAL A 62 -0.28 -1.76 6.05
CA VAL A 62 1.03 -2.37 5.85
C VAL A 62 1.95 -1.78 6.91
N GLU A 63 2.29 -2.60 7.90
CA GLU A 63 3.16 -2.18 8.99
C GLU A 63 4.61 -2.24 8.56
N LEU A 64 5.31 -1.12 8.74
CA LEU A 64 6.73 -0.99 8.51
C LEU A 64 7.42 -0.61 9.81
N GLU A 65 8.75 -0.42 9.75
CA GLU A 65 9.53 -0.16 10.96
C GLU A 65 9.14 1.15 11.64
N THR A 66 8.82 2.19 10.87
CA THR A 66 8.54 3.52 11.42
C THR A 66 7.11 3.98 11.24
N GLY A 67 6.23 3.14 10.76
CA GLY A 67 4.83 3.53 10.60
C GLY A 67 4.04 2.53 9.79
N HIS A 68 2.85 2.95 9.40
CA HIS A 68 1.93 2.13 8.60
C HIS A 68 1.58 2.83 7.31
N ILE A 69 1.49 2.06 6.22
CA ILE A 69 0.81 2.53 5.01
C ILE A 69 -0.65 2.16 5.16
N LEU A 70 -1.54 3.12 4.99
CA LEU A 70 -2.97 2.88 4.98
C LEU A 70 -3.44 2.89 3.54
N ILE A 71 -4.04 1.79 3.11
CA ILE A 71 -4.53 1.65 1.73
C ILE A 71 -6.03 1.41 1.76
N HIS A 72 -6.75 2.24 1.02
CA HIS A 72 -8.19 2.08 0.81
C HIS A 72 -8.41 1.85 -0.68
N LEU A 73 -9.15 0.79 -1.02
CA LEU A 73 -9.31 0.41 -2.43
C LEU A 73 -10.35 1.25 -3.15
N GLY A 74 -11.16 2.02 -2.43
CA GLY A 74 -12.21 2.81 -3.04
C GLY A 74 -13.27 1.93 -3.67
N MET A 75 -13.71 2.31 -4.88
CA MET A 75 -14.74 1.54 -5.59
C MET A 75 -14.16 0.56 -6.59
N THR A 76 -13.04 0.91 -7.20
CA THR A 76 -12.47 0.14 -8.31
C THR A 76 -11.03 -0.25 -8.09
N GLY A 77 -10.46 0.08 -6.93
CA GLY A 77 -9.06 -0.22 -6.67
C GLY A 77 -8.80 -1.69 -6.42
N THR A 78 -7.69 -2.17 -6.94
CA THR A 78 -7.21 -3.52 -6.70
C THR A 78 -5.72 -3.47 -6.43
N LEU A 79 -5.24 -4.41 -5.61
CA LEU A 79 -3.82 -4.59 -5.36
C LEU A 79 -3.37 -5.91 -5.94
N ARG A 80 -2.24 -5.89 -6.64
CA ARG A 80 -1.67 -7.07 -7.25
C ARG A 80 -0.19 -7.17 -6.90
N VAL A 81 0.26 -8.39 -6.65
CA VAL A 81 1.68 -8.70 -6.51
C VAL A 81 2.10 -9.44 -7.78
N LEU A 82 3.11 -8.91 -8.46
CA LEU A 82 3.59 -9.47 -9.71
C LEU A 82 5.09 -9.15 -9.85
N PRO A 83 5.77 -9.81 -10.82
CA PRO A 83 7.19 -9.49 -11.04
C PRO A 83 7.38 -8.02 -11.43
N SER A 84 8.44 -7.41 -10.91
CA SER A 84 8.73 -6.00 -11.22
C SER A 84 8.94 -5.77 -12.72
N SER A 85 9.34 -6.82 -13.44
CA SER A 85 9.57 -6.75 -14.89
C SER A 85 8.29 -6.67 -15.72
N GLU A 86 7.13 -6.97 -15.12
CA GLU A 86 5.86 -6.87 -15.84
C GLU A 86 5.58 -5.42 -16.21
N PRO A 87 5.11 -5.17 -17.45
CA PRO A 87 4.73 -3.81 -17.84
C PRO A 87 3.61 -3.27 -16.98
N LEU A 88 3.62 -1.96 -16.75
CA LEU A 88 2.53 -1.30 -16.06
C LEU A 88 1.27 -1.33 -16.91
N LYS A 89 0.13 -1.45 -16.24
CA LYS A 89 -1.17 -1.32 -16.91
C LYS A 89 -1.64 0.12 -16.84
N LEU A 90 -2.50 0.49 -17.78
CA LEU A 90 -3.22 1.74 -17.70
C LEU A 90 -3.95 1.77 -16.34
N HIS A 91 -3.89 2.89 -15.65
CA HIS A 91 -4.49 3.11 -14.33
C HIS A 91 -3.75 2.45 -13.17
N ASP A 92 -2.55 1.92 -13.36
CA ASP A 92 -1.66 1.61 -12.24
C ASP A 92 -1.18 2.94 -11.67
N ARG A 93 -1.53 3.21 -10.40
CA ARG A 93 -1.32 4.53 -9.81
C ARG A 93 -0.10 4.61 -8.92
N VAL A 94 0.14 3.57 -8.12
CA VAL A 94 1.24 3.53 -7.17
C VAL A 94 1.82 2.12 -7.19
N THR A 95 3.15 2.01 -7.17
CA THR A 95 3.82 0.72 -7.04
C THR A 95 4.80 0.77 -5.87
N LEU A 96 4.82 -0.31 -5.10
CA LEU A 96 5.85 -0.56 -4.10
C LEU A 96 6.74 -1.67 -4.63
N GLU A 97 8.04 -1.38 -4.76
CA GLU A 97 8.98 -2.36 -5.29
C GLU A 97 9.68 -3.07 -4.14
N PHE A 98 9.83 -4.38 -4.27
CA PHE A 98 10.51 -5.24 -3.30
C PHE A 98 11.60 -6.04 -4.02
N GLY A 99 12.48 -5.34 -4.71
CA GLY A 99 13.47 -5.99 -5.55
C GLY A 99 12.80 -6.54 -6.81
N LYS A 100 12.64 -7.86 -6.89
CA LYS A 100 12.05 -8.50 -8.08
C LYS A 100 10.53 -8.56 -8.05
N LEU A 101 9.90 -8.23 -6.92
CA LEU A 101 8.44 -8.21 -6.79
C LEU A 101 7.94 -6.77 -6.72
N SER A 102 6.73 -6.57 -7.22
CA SER A 102 6.07 -5.28 -7.23
C SER A 102 4.66 -5.45 -6.67
N LEU A 103 4.27 -4.57 -5.75
CA LEU A 103 2.89 -4.46 -5.29
C LEU A 103 2.30 -3.23 -5.96
N ARG A 104 1.25 -3.42 -6.73
CA ARG A 104 0.69 -2.36 -7.57
C ARG A 104 -0.75 -2.07 -7.24
N LEU A 105 -1.06 -0.78 -7.02
CA LEU A 105 -2.43 -0.31 -6.87
C LEU A 105 -2.94 0.12 -8.24
N HIS A 106 -3.94 -0.60 -8.72
CA HIS A 106 -4.65 -0.30 -9.96
C HIS A 106 -5.98 0.33 -9.58
N ASP A 107 -6.24 1.56 -10.03
CA ASP A 107 -7.43 2.30 -9.61
C ASP A 107 -7.89 3.26 -10.69
N PRO A 108 -8.75 2.80 -11.62
CA PRO A 108 -9.18 3.64 -12.74
C PRO A 108 -9.87 4.93 -12.30
N ARG A 109 -10.67 4.88 -11.23
CA ARG A 109 -11.49 6.02 -10.81
C ARG A 109 -10.82 6.93 -9.79
N LYS A 110 -9.66 6.55 -9.28
CA LYS A 110 -8.89 7.35 -8.31
C LYS A 110 -9.64 7.61 -7.00
N PHE A 111 -10.55 6.74 -6.61
CA PHE A 111 -11.29 6.87 -5.36
C PHE A 111 -10.61 6.17 -4.19
N GLY A 112 -9.53 5.44 -4.44
CA GLY A 112 -8.74 4.83 -3.39
C GLY A 112 -7.84 5.83 -2.70
N ALA A 113 -7.09 5.35 -1.73
CA ALA A 113 -6.15 6.18 -0.99
C ALA A 113 -4.92 5.39 -0.58
N VAL A 114 -3.78 6.06 -0.54
CA VAL A 114 -2.53 5.53 0.00
C VAL A 114 -1.97 6.60 0.91
N LEU A 115 -1.99 6.35 2.22
CA LEU A 115 -1.63 7.32 3.22
C LEU A 115 -0.54 6.77 4.12
N TRP A 116 0.12 7.65 4.87
CA TRP A 116 1.20 7.29 5.78
C TRP A 116 0.84 7.70 7.20
N HIS A 117 1.00 6.75 8.13
CA HIS A 117 0.76 7.01 9.55
C HIS A 117 2.03 6.66 10.33
N PRO A 118 2.85 7.65 10.68
CA PRO A 118 4.10 7.40 11.42
C PRO A 118 3.84 6.83 12.81
N LYS A 119 4.72 5.96 13.27
CA LYS A 119 4.62 5.38 14.62
C LYS A 119 4.70 6.43 15.73
N THR A 120 5.37 7.55 15.46
CA THR A 120 5.42 8.63 16.45
C THR A 120 4.04 9.14 16.81
N CYS A 121 3.11 9.17 15.82
CA CYS A 121 1.72 9.54 16.10
C CYS A 121 1.02 8.50 16.94
N LEU A 122 1.33 7.23 16.74
CA LEU A 122 0.74 6.13 17.51
C LEU A 122 1.18 6.17 18.97
N LEU A 123 2.42 6.57 19.25
CA LEU A 123 2.93 6.64 20.61
C LEU A 123 2.12 7.61 21.48
N TYR A 124 1.61 8.67 20.88
CA TYR A 124 0.82 9.65 21.63
C TYR A 124 -0.63 9.23 21.80
N THR A 125 -1.09 8.26 21.06
CA THR A 125 -2.49 7.85 21.10
C THR A 125 -2.70 6.47 21.70
N SER A 126 -1.65 5.79 22.06
CA SER A 126 -1.72 4.41 22.53
C SER A 126 -2.13 4.27 23.99
N ASP A 127 -2.28 5.34 24.68
CA ASP A 127 -2.60 5.32 26.12
C ASP A 127 -4.05 5.00 26.43
#